data_56a1ecdd34dfdb648b3056292b50268c
#
_entry.id   56a1ecdd34dfdb648b3056292b50268c
#
_cell.length_a   1.000
_cell.length_b   1.000
_cell.length_c   1.000
_cell.angle_alpha   90.00
_cell.angle_beta   90.00
_cell.angle_gamma   90.00
#
_symmetry.space_group_name_H-M   'P 1'
#
loop_
_entity.id
_entity.type
_entity.pdbx_description
1 polymer ?
#
loop_
_entity_poly.entity_id
_entity_poly.type
_entity_poly.pdbx_seq_one_letter_code
_entity_poly.pdbx_strand_id
1 'polypeptide(L)'
;MRLKRVLGAVLSGAMVLSLAACGGGGDAETTAASKAEETSKEAAKETEAEKKDDAKETEAAKGGEEINKRIAYVVGNLGDKSFNDSGEVGMNVLREKGWDCKTIEVGDPSKADKWEDMILDVIDEGYYYIVASSTYTDIILKLAEEYPENRFVIFDDSKDESEIPENVAFIFYAQNEGSYMVGQLAAGMTETGVVAVNVGMDNPVIADFVTGFVNGVQDYDPEVKVIKASV
;
A
#
# COMPACT_ATOMS: atom_id res chain seq x y z
N MET A 1 5.29 20.04 59.29
CA MET A 1 4.88 19.16 60.42
C MET A 1 4.44 17.82 59.86
N ARG A 2 5.22 16.76 60.20
CA ARG A 2 4.90 15.31 60.32
C ARG A 2 4.28 14.64 59.08
N LEU A 3 4.97 13.92 58.23
CA LEU A 3 5.62 12.60 58.40
C LEU A 3 4.66 11.52 58.97
N LYS A 4 4.22 10.58 58.10
CA LYS A 4 4.07 9.16 58.47
C LYS A 4 4.24 8.25 57.24
N ARG A 5 5.28 7.44 57.32
CA ARG A 5 5.60 6.23 56.55
C ARG A 5 4.75 5.07 57.08
N VAL A 6 4.37 4.15 56.24
CA VAL A 6 4.19 2.71 56.49
C VAL A 6 4.26 2.06 55.10
N LEU A 7 5.21 1.34 54.66
CA LEU A 7 5.92 0.07 54.89
C LEU A 7 4.98 -1.15 54.86
N GLY A 8 5.28 -2.05 53.95
CA GLY A 8 4.85 -3.45 53.92
C GLY A 8 4.48 -3.86 52.49
N ALA A 9 4.92 -4.92 51.88
CA ALA A 9 5.90 -5.96 52.10
C ALA A 9 5.95 -6.79 50.81
N VAL A 10 7.12 -7.24 50.50
CA VAL A 10 7.52 -8.17 49.44
C VAL A 10 6.79 -9.50 49.58
N LEU A 11 6.30 -10.09 48.49
CA LEU A 11 6.18 -11.54 48.35
C LEU A 11 6.65 -11.99 46.97
N SER A 12 7.85 -12.56 46.98
CA SER A 12 8.43 -13.39 45.95
C SER A 12 7.72 -14.74 45.95
N GLY A 13 7.34 -15.23 44.76
CA GLY A 13 6.79 -16.57 44.60
C GLY A 13 7.37 -17.22 43.35
N ALA A 14 8.18 -18.20 43.54
CA ALA A 14 9.07 -18.88 42.62
C ALA A 14 8.37 -19.61 41.49
N MET A 15 9.01 -19.55 40.34
CA MET A 15 8.83 -20.40 39.16
C MET A 15 9.36 -21.81 39.44
N VAL A 16 8.57 -22.81 39.20
CA VAL A 16 9.05 -24.22 39.13
C VAL A 16 8.77 -24.72 37.72
N LEU A 17 9.86 -24.97 36.98
CA LEU A 17 9.89 -25.82 35.80
C LEU A 17 9.56 -27.27 36.20
N SER A 18 8.73 -27.95 35.41
CA SER A 18 8.74 -29.42 35.32
C SER A 18 8.58 -29.85 33.87
N LEU A 19 9.68 -30.35 33.30
CA LEU A 19 9.73 -31.28 32.18
C LEU A 19 9.55 -32.71 32.71
N ALA A 20 8.68 -33.49 32.10
CA ALA A 20 8.78 -34.94 31.88
C ALA A 20 7.55 -35.37 31.11
N ALA A 21 7.61 -35.76 29.89
CA ALA A 21 8.00 -37.02 29.21
C ALA A 21 7.00 -38.17 29.38
N CYS A 22 6.55 -38.61 28.20
CA CYS A 22 6.12 -39.94 27.80
C CYS A 22 4.71 -40.47 28.15
N GLY A 23 3.98 -40.74 27.06
CA GLY A 23 3.41 -42.11 26.87
C GLY A 23 1.89 -42.21 26.78
N GLY A 24 1.38 -42.54 25.59
CA GLY A 24 0.23 -43.46 25.46
C GLY A 24 -1.10 -42.85 24.99
N GLY A 25 -1.37 -43.04 23.74
CA GLY A 25 -2.56 -43.50 23.05
C GLY A 25 -3.94 -42.94 23.40
N GLY A 26 -4.62 -42.49 22.35
CA GLY A 26 -6.07 -42.30 22.36
C GLY A 26 -6.57 -41.27 21.36
N ASP A 27 -7.10 -41.75 20.25
CA ASP A 27 -7.70 -41.02 19.15
C ASP A 27 -8.78 -40.03 19.63
N ALA A 28 -8.66 -38.80 19.18
CA ALA A 28 -9.78 -37.87 19.06
C ALA A 28 -9.56 -37.06 17.79
N GLU A 29 -10.24 -37.44 16.73
CA GLU A 29 -10.27 -36.82 15.41
C GLU A 29 -10.71 -35.35 15.49
N THR A 30 -9.91 -34.53 14.90
CA THR A 30 -10.17 -33.10 14.62
C THR A 30 -11.10 -32.96 13.42
N THR A 31 -12.40 -32.83 13.66
CA THR A 31 -13.40 -32.50 12.60
C THR A 31 -13.57 -31.00 12.34
N ALA A 32 -12.72 -30.14 12.89
CA ALA A 32 -12.81 -28.69 12.72
C ALA A 32 -11.97 -28.13 11.56
N ALA A 33 -10.93 -28.83 11.10
CA ALA A 33 -10.04 -28.33 10.06
C ALA A 33 -10.58 -28.53 8.62
N SER A 34 -11.47 -29.51 8.41
CA SER A 34 -12.00 -29.82 7.07
C SER A 34 -13.09 -28.83 6.60
N LYS A 35 -13.75 -28.14 7.53
CA LYS A 35 -14.85 -27.22 7.18
C LYS A 35 -14.38 -25.81 6.82
N ALA A 36 -13.17 -25.43 7.25
CA ALA A 36 -12.55 -24.15 6.88
C ALA A 36 -11.90 -24.20 5.48
N GLU A 37 -11.43 -25.38 5.06
CA GLU A 37 -10.82 -25.58 3.74
C GLU A 37 -11.86 -25.65 2.60
N GLU A 38 -13.04 -26.22 2.87
CA GLU A 38 -14.12 -26.23 1.88
C GLU A 38 -14.75 -24.84 1.63
N THR A 39 -14.88 -24.00 2.67
CA THR A 39 -15.39 -22.63 2.52
C THR A 39 -14.43 -21.72 1.75
N SER A 40 -13.12 -21.93 1.91
CA SER A 40 -12.12 -21.16 1.19
C SER A 40 -11.98 -21.57 -0.29
N LYS A 41 -12.26 -22.81 -0.63
CA LYS A 41 -12.30 -23.30 -2.02
C LYS A 41 -13.56 -22.88 -2.78
N GLU A 42 -14.69 -22.74 -2.09
CA GLU A 42 -15.93 -22.29 -2.71
C GLU A 42 -15.92 -20.78 -3.00
N ALA A 43 -15.38 -19.97 -2.09
CA ALA A 43 -15.17 -18.54 -2.32
C ALA A 43 -14.18 -18.24 -3.46
N ALA A 44 -13.11 -19.06 -3.61
CA ALA A 44 -12.18 -18.93 -4.71
C ALA A 44 -12.77 -19.34 -6.07
N LYS A 45 -13.76 -20.21 -6.07
CA LYS A 45 -14.42 -20.69 -7.31
C LYS A 45 -15.51 -19.74 -7.82
N GLU A 46 -16.19 -19.02 -6.94
CA GLU A 46 -17.14 -17.97 -7.32
C GLU A 46 -16.43 -16.74 -7.88
N THR A 47 -15.24 -16.39 -7.35
CA THR A 47 -14.45 -15.24 -7.86
C THR A 47 -13.84 -15.52 -9.24
N GLU A 48 -13.58 -16.79 -9.61
CA GLU A 48 -13.11 -17.15 -10.97
C GLU A 48 -14.24 -17.19 -12.01
N ALA A 49 -15.50 -17.37 -11.61
CA ALA A 49 -16.62 -17.42 -12.53
C ALA A 49 -17.11 -16.02 -12.95
N GLU A 50 -16.97 -15.00 -12.11
CA GLU A 50 -17.32 -13.62 -12.46
C GLU A 50 -16.24 -12.87 -13.28
N LYS A 51 -15.00 -13.36 -13.34
CA LYS A 51 -13.92 -12.74 -14.12
C LYS A 51 -13.86 -13.15 -15.60
N LYS A 52 -14.79 -13.91 -16.10
CA LYS A 52 -14.75 -14.41 -17.50
C LYS A 52 -15.56 -13.62 -18.52
N ASP A 53 -16.34 -12.63 -18.15
CA ASP A 53 -17.23 -11.96 -19.09
C ASP A 53 -16.97 -10.48 -19.41
N ASP A 54 -15.90 -9.85 -18.86
CA ASP A 54 -15.60 -8.43 -19.16
C ASP A 54 -14.19 -8.17 -19.74
N ALA A 55 -13.47 -9.20 -20.19
CA ALA A 55 -12.33 -8.99 -21.09
C ALA A 55 -12.80 -8.85 -22.55
N LYS A 56 -13.56 -7.80 -22.83
CA LYS A 56 -13.71 -7.31 -24.18
C LYS A 56 -12.38 -6.70 -24.57
N GLU A 57 -11.55 -7.50 -25.26
CA GLU A 57 -10.38 -7.00 -26.00
C GLU A 57 -10.81 -5.76 -26.78
N THR A 58 -10.36 -4.59 -26.33
CA THR A 58 -10.33 -3.41 -27.14
C THR A 58 -9.35 -3.73 -28.26
N GLU A 59 -9.83 -3.99 -29.46
CA GLU A 59 -9.02 -4.09 -30.65
C GLU A 59 -8.16 -2.83 -30.73
N ALA A 60 -6.87 -2.98 -30.44
CA ALA A 60 -5.88 -1.94 -30.63
C ALA A 60 -5.92 -1.49 -32.08
N ALA A 61 -6.04 -0.19 -32.26
CA ALA A 61 -5.98 0.48 -33.54
C ALA A 61 -4.79 -0.05 -34.35
N LYS A 62 -5.07 -0.52 -35.54
CA LYS A 62 -4.05 -0.87 -36.56
C LYS A 62 -3.42 0.41 -37.09
N GLY A 63 -2.35 0.83 -36.46
CA GLY A 63 -1.40 1.79 -36.97
C GLY A 63 -0.07 1.41 -36.36
N GLY A 64 0.80 0.74 -37.13
CA GLY A 64 1.97 0.08 -36.59
C GLY A 64 3.12 1.06 -36.33
N GLU A 65 3.10 1.78 -35.21
CA GLU A 65 4.33 2.22 -34.56
C GLU A 65 4.75 1.11 -33.59
N GLU A 66 5.99 0.68 -33.74
CA GLU A 66 6.58 -0.30 -32.81
C GLU A 66 6.60 0.30 -31.40
N ILE A 67 5.83 -0.28 -30.49
CA ILE A 67 5.75 0.22 -29.12
C ILE A 67 7.15 0.15 -28.49
N ASN A 68 7.66 1.28 -28.04
CA ASN A 68 8.87 1.31 -27.22
C ASN A 68 8.61 0.57 -25.92
N LYS A 69 9.34 -0.53 -25.67
CA LYS A 69 9.14 -1.41 -24.51
C LYS A 69 10.18 -1.16 -23.41
N ARG A 70 10.70 0.05 -23.31
CA ARG A 70 11.66 0.43 -22.27
C ARG A 70 10.98 1.25 -21.19
N ILE A 71 10.97 0.75 -19.96
CA ILE A 71 10.28 1.34 -18.82
C ILE A 71 11.20 1.41 -17.59
N ALA A 72 11.28 2.57 -16.95
CA ALA A 72 11.97 2.77 -15.70
C ALA A 72 10.98 2.98 -14.55
N TYR A 73 11.22 2.32 -13.42
CA TYR A 73 10.47 2.46 -12.18
C TYR A 73 11.32 3.16 -11.13
N VAL A 74 10.87 4.32 -10.68
CA VAL A 74 11.56 5.18 -9.71
C VAL A 74 10.96 4.96 -8.33
N VAL A 75 11.79 4.49 -7.40
CA VAL A 75 11.36 4.18 -6.02
C VAL A 75 12.32 4.73 -4.99
N GLY A 76 11.86 4.86 -3.75
CA GLY A 76 12.73 5.18 -2.64
C GLY A 76 13.73 4.04 -2.41
N ASN A 77 13.29 2.95 -1.83
CA ASN A 77 14.09 1.75 -1.60
C ASN A 77 13.20 0.50 -1.77
N LEU A 78 13.77 -0.55 -2.35
CA LEU A 78 13.17 -1.88 -2.32
C LEU A 78 13.39 -2.55 -0.95
N GLY A 79 12.64 -3.62 -0.68
CA GLY A 79 12.71 -4.38 0.57
C GLY A 79 11.76 -3.89 1.66
N ASP A 80 10.84 -2.99 1.32
CA ASP A 80 9.80 -2.49 2.24
C ASP A 80 8.70 -3.54 2.51
N LYS A 81 8.66 -4.63 1.73
CA LYS A 81 7.64 -5.70 1.76
C LYS A 81 6.22 -5.15 1.62
N SER A 82 6.07 -4.04 0.96
CA SER A 82 4.84 -3.29 0.83
C SER A 82 4.75 -2.58 -0.53
N PHE A 83 4.71 -1.27 -0.52
CA PHE A 83 4.38 -0.40 -1.65
C PHE A 83 5.40 -0.48 -2.79
N ASN A 84 6.70 -0.28 -2.50
CA ASN A 84 7.74 -0.30 -3.52
C ASN A 84 7.96 -1.71 -4.07
N ASP A 85 7.95 -2.73 -3.19
CA ASP A 85 8.09 -4.12 -3.62
C ASP A 85 6.90 -4.58 -4.47
N SER A 86 5.69 -4.08 -4.20
CA SER A 86 4.50 -4.37 -5.02
C SER A 86 4.63 -3.84 -6.45
N GLY A 87 5.20 -2.64 -6.60
CA GLY A 87 5.52 -2.07 -7.92
C GLY A 87 6.58 -2.89 -8.66
N GLU A 88 7.62 -3.36 -7.96
CA GLU A 88 8.66 -4.22 -8.55
C GLU A 88 8.09 -5.58 -9.01
N VAL A 89 7.08 -6.13 -8.32
CA VAL A 89 6.35 -7.30 -8.82
C VAL A 89 5.70 -7.01 -10.17
N GLY A 90 5.09 -5.82 -10.33
CA GLY A 90 4.54 -5.38 -11.62
C GLY A 90 5.62 -5.27 -12.70
N MET A 91 6.80 -4.73 -12.38
CA MET A 91 7.94 -4.66 -13.29
C MET A 91 8.42 -6.06 -13.72
N ASN A 92 8.41 -7.04 -12.81
CA ASN A 92 8.75 -8.42 -13.14
C ASN A 92 7.76 -9.04 -14.13
N VAL A 93 6.46 -8.78 -14.00
CA VAL A 93 5.44 -9.21 -14.97
C VAL A 93 5.69 -8.60 -16.36
N LEU A 94 6.15 -7.35 -16.44
CA LEU A 94 6.51 -6.72 -17.70
C LEU A 94 7.78 -7.34 -18.32
N ARG A 95 8.80 -7.65 -17.50
CA ARG A 95 10.01 -8.37 -17.95
C ARG A 95 9.67 -9.72 -18.58
N GLU A 96 8.77 -10.49 -17.95
CA GLU A 96 8.28 -11.77 -18.49
C GLU A 96 7.55 -11.60 -19.85
N LYS A 97 6.96 -10.43 -20.10
CA LYS A 97 6.34 -10.05 -21.38
C LYS A 97 7.31 -9.44 -22.40
N GLY A 98 8.60 -9.45 -22.10
CA GLY A 98 9.67 -8.99 -23.00
C GLY A 98 9.87 -7.47 -23.01
N TRP A 99 9.52 -6.79 -21.92
CA TRP A 99 9.88 -5.40 -21.71
C TRP A 99 11.30 -5.27 -21.14
N ASP A 100 12.01 -4.24 -21.53
CA ASP A 100 13.26 -3.80 -20.88
C ASP A 100 12.89 -2.90 -19.71
N CYS A 101 13.00 -3.45 -18.49
CA CYS A 101 12.55 -2.81 -17.26
C CYS A 101 13.72 -2.51 -16.35
N LYS A 102 13.89 -1.26 -15.98
CA LYS A 102 14.89 -0.80 -15.01
C LYS A 102 14.20 -0.27 -13.76
N THR A 103 14.66 -0.67 -12.59
CA THR A 103 14.25 -0.06 -11.33
C THR A 103 15.41 0.76 -10.79
N ILE A 104 15.13 2.01 -10.41
CA ILE A 104 16.11 2.89 -9.78
C ILE A 104 15.68 3.20 -8.36
N GLU A 105 16.56 2.93 -7.42
CA GLU A 105 16.38 3.27 -6.02
C GLU A 105 17.05 4.62 -5.76
N VAL A 106 16.26 5.67 -5.58
CA VAL A 106 16.80 7.01 -5.32
C VAL A 106 17.14 7.22 -3.84
N GLY A 107 16.66 6.32 -2.98
CA GLY A 107 17.13 6.14 -1.61
C GLY A 107 16.82 7.29 -0.67
N ASP A 108 17.84 7.72 0.03
CA ASP A 108 17.81 8.64 1.16
C ASP A 108 17.21 10.03 0.81
N PRO A 109 16.14 10.47 1.49
CA PRO A 109 15.57 11.82 1.31
C PRO A 109 16.56 12.97 1.52
N SER A 110 17.66 12.74 2.25
CA SER A 110 18.72 13.73 2.40
C SER A 110 19.50 14.03 1.11
N LYS A 111 19.29 13.21 0.07
CA LYS A 111 19.86 13.35 -1.27
C LYS A 111 18.84 13.74 -2.32
N ALA A 112 17.73 14.34 -1.91
CA ALA A 112 16.66 14.75 -2.81
C ALA A 112 17.14 15.70 -3.93
N ASP A 113 18.21 16.43 -3.71
CA ASP A 113 18.90 17.26 -4.69
C ASP A 113 19.48 16.49 -5.89
N LYS A 114 19.61 15.17 -5.78
CA LYS A 114 20.12 14.26 -6.83
C LYS A 114 19.04 13.42 -7.51
N TRP A 115 17.82 13.45 -7.02
CA TRP A 115 16.76 12.61 -7.59
C TRP A 115 16.45 12.96 -9.04
N GLU A 116 16.45 14.25 -9.37
CA GLU A 116 16.26 14.71 -10.75
C GLU A 116 17.36 14.17 -11.67
N ASP A 117 18.64 14.30 -11.28
CA ASP A 117 19.75 13.78 -12.07
C ASP A 117 19.63 12.26 -12.30
N MET A 118 19.23 11.50 -11.27
CA MET A 118 19.07 10.04 -11.39
C MET A 118 17.93 9.66 -12.34
N ILE A 119 16.87 10.46 -12.42
CA ILE A 119 15.76 10.26 -13.36
C ILE A 119 16.19 10.66 -14.77
N LEU A 120 16.93 11.74 -14.90
CA LEU A 120 17.52 12.19 -16.18
C LEU A 120 18.44 11.11 -16.76
N ASP A 121 19.27 10.48 -15.96
CA ASP A 121 20.18 9.41 -16.40
C ASP A 121 19.41 8.28 -17.10
N VAL A 122 18.24 7.87 -16.61
CA VAL A 122 17.47 6.81 -17.26
C VAL A 122 16.73 7.28 -18.51
N ILE A 123 16.37 8.56 -18.61
CA ILE A 123 15.84 9.16 -19.85
C ILE A 123 16.95 9.16 -20.90
N ASP A 124 18.16 9.60 -20.54
CA ASP A 124 19.33 9.63 -21.44
C ASP A 124 19.76 8.22 -21.88
N GLU A 125 19.58 7.21 -21.04
CA GLU A 125 19.75 5.80 -21.42
C GLU A 125 18.69 5.30 -22.42
N GLY A 126 17.64 6.11 -22.70
CA GLY A 126 16.59 5.82 -23.68
C GLY A 126 15.39 5.06 -23.09
N TYR A 127 15.17 5.09 -21.80
CA TYR A 127 13.91 4.60 -21.23
C TYR A 127 12.78 5.56 -21.59
N TYR A 128 11.75 5.01 -22.18
CA TYR A 128 10.65 5.79 -22.75
C TYR A 128 9.54 6.06 -21.75
N TYR A 129 9.19 5.04 -20.96
CA TYR A 129 8.20 5.18 -19.88
C TYR A 129 8.92 5.36 -18.55
N ILE A 130 8.54 6.39 -17.81
CA ILE A 130 9.04 6.67 -16.45
C ILE A 130 7.86 6.57 -15.49
N VAL A 131 7.93 5.64 -14.54
CA VAL A 131 6.88 5.41 -13.55
C VAL A 131 7.41 5.78 -12.17
N ALA A 132 6.73 6.68 -11.48
CA ALA A 132 7.16 7.19 -10.18
C ALA A 132 5.98 7.43 -9.23
N SER A 133 6.22 7.42 -7.93
CA SER A 133 5.20 7.75 -6.93
C SER A 133 5.01 9.26 -6.77
N SER A 134 3.95 9.63 -6.05
CA SER A 134 3.64 11.02 -5.66
C SER A 134 4.81 11.79 -5.04
N THR A 135 5.78 11.11 -4.44
CA THR A 135 6.99 11.74 -3.88
C THR A 135 7.79 12.50 -4.93
N TYR A 136 7.70 12.10 -6.20
CA TYR A 136 8.49 12.66 -7.29
C TYR A 136 7.66 13.52 -8.25
N THR A 137 6.41 13.83 -7.91
CA THR A 137 5.46 14.55 -8.79
C THR A 137 6.05 15.82 -9.38
N ASP A 138 6.62 16.70 -8.57
CA ASP A 138 7.13 17.99 -9.04
C ASP A 138 8.31 17.82 -10.00
N ILE A 139 9.18 16.84 -9.74
CA ILE A 139 10.31 16.51 -10.63
C ILE A 139 9.79 15.95 -11.95
N ILE A 140 8.86 15.01 -11.88
CA ILE A 140 8.29 14.36 -13.08
C ILE A 140 7.54 15.37 -13.94
N LEU A 141 6.75 16.27 -13.37
CA LEU A 141 6.03 17.31 -14.12
C LEU A 141 7.01 18.25 -14.83
N LYS A 142 8.09 18.67 -14.17
CA LYS A 142 9.15 19.48 -14.79
C LYS A 142 9.80 18.72 -15.97
N LEU A 143 10.19 17.46 -15.76
CA LEU A 143 10.82 16.66 -16.82
C LEU A 143 9.85 16.34 -17.96
N ALA A 144 8.55 16.23 -17.70
CA ALA A 144 7.56 16.02 -18.74
C ALA A 144 7.45 17.21 -19.71
N GLU A 145 7.65 18.43 -19.25
CA GLU A 145 7.72 19.61 -20.10
C GLU A 145 9.00 19.64 -20.93
N GLU A 146 10.12 19.19 -20.38
CA GLU A 146 11.43 19.18 -21.03
C GLU A 146 11.59 18.01 -22.03
N TYR A 147 10.89 16.88 -21.80
CA TYR A 147 10.98 15.63 -22.57
C TYR A 147 9.60 15.21 -23.10
N PRO A 148 9.00 15.95 -24.04
CA PRO A 148 7.64 15.71 -24.52
C PRO A 148 7.46 14.37 -25.26
N GLU A 149 8.54 13.78 -25.76
CA GLU A 149 8.54 12.46 -26.41
C GLU A 149 8.42 11.31 -25.42
N ASN A 150 8.83 11.48 -24.16
CA ASN A 150 8.71 10.47 -23.11
C ASN A 150 7.27 10.38 -22.58
N ARG A 151 6.95 9.29 -21.92
CA ARG A 151 5.66 9.08 -21.24
C ARG A 151 5.91 8.87 -19.75
N PHE A 152 5.20 9.62 -18.94
CA PHE A 152 5.35 9.59 -17.49
C PHE A 152 4.08 9.07 -16.84
N VAL A 153 4.24 8.26 -15.81
CA VAL A 153 3.13 7.77 -14.98
C VAL A 153 3.44 8.11 -13.53
N ILE A 154 2.57 8.89 -12.92
CA ILE A 154 2.63 9.21 -11.49
C ILE A 154 1.52 8.43 -10.80
N PHE A 155 1.87 7.61 -9.83
CA PHE A 155 0.89 6.86 -9.08
C PHE A 155 0.81 7.34 -7.63
N ASP A 156 -0.34 7.10 -7.01
CA ASP A 156 -0.70 7.56 -5.67
C ASP A 156 -0.74 9.10 -5.56
N ASP A 157 -1.21 9.75 -6.63
CA ASP A 157 -1.41 11.20 -6.67
C ASP A 157 -2.51 11.56 -7.68
N SER A 158 -3.00 12.79 -7.61
CA SER A 158 -3.96 13.36 -8.54
C SER A 158 -3.73 14.85 -8.72
N LYS A 159 -4.08 15.35 -9.89
CA LYS A 159 -4.07 16.78 -10.25
C LYS A 159 -5.36 17.10 -11.01
N ASP A 160 -5.71 18.37 -11.06
CA ASP A 160 -6.76 18.83 -11.95
C ASP A 160 -6.38 18.54 -13.41
N GLU A 161 -7.30 18.04 -14.20
CA GLU A 161 -7.06 17.60 -15.58
C GLU A 161 -6.40 18.69 -16.44
N SER A 162 -6.72 19.97 -16.15
CA SER A 162 -6.14 21.14 -16.84
C SER A 162 -4.67 21.41 -16.50
N GLU A 163 -4.14 20.77 -15.46
CA GLU A 163 -2.76 20.93 -14.99
C GLU A 163 -1.87 19.73 -15.40
N ILE A 164 -2.45 18.74 -16.08
CA ILE A 164 -1.74 17.51 -16.46
C ILE A 164 -1.18 17.67 -17.88
N PRO A 165 0.15 17.59 -18.08
CA PRO A 165 0.75 17.55 -19.42
C PRO A 165 0.26 16.34 -20.22
N GLU A 166 0.16 16.46 -21.55
CA GLU A 166 -0.35 15.41 -22.45
C GLU A 166 0.44 14.08 -22.39
N ASN A 167 1.70 14.16 -21.96
CA ASN A 167 2.59 12.99 -21.83
C ASN A 167 2.67 12.44 -20.41
N VAL A 168 1.81 12.89 -19.49
CA VAL A 168 1.72 12.43 -18.10
C VAL A 168 0.38 11.77 -17.84
N ALA A 169 0.39 10.65 -17.14
CA ALA A 169 -0.79 9.99 -16.61
C ALA A 169 -0.69 9.88 -15.08
N PHE A 170 -1.79 10.18 -14.39
CA PHE A 170 -1.90 9.97 -12.95
C PHE A 170 -2.73 8.73 -12.66
N ILE A 171 -2.30 7.96 -11.67
CA ILE A 171 -3.05 6.83 -11.09
C ILE A 171 -3.38 7.20 -9.65
N PHE A 172 -4.65 7.39 -9.38
CA PHE A 172 -5.16 7.66 -8.06
C PHE A 172 -5.98 6.46 -7.57
N TYR A 173 -5.79 6.08 -6.32
CA TYR A 173 -6.47 4.93 -5.73
C TYR A 173 -7.67 5.40 -4.89
N ALA A 174 -8.71 4.56 -4.81
CA ALA A 174 -9.88 4.81 -3.97
C ALA A 174 -9.61 4.41 -2.49
N GLN A 175 -8.52 4.95 -1.92
CA GLN A 175 -8.08 4.63 -0.56
C GLN A 175 -9.08 5.07 0.52
N ASN A 176 -9.85 6.11 0.27
CA ASN A 176 -10.93 6.57 1.14
C ASN A 176 -12.03 5.51 1.30
N GLU A 177 -12.36 4.77 0.24
CA GLU A 177 -13.39 3.72 0.29
C GLU A 177 -12.96 2.56 1.20
N GLY A 178 -11.72 2.07 1.02
CA GLY A 178 -11.15 1.06 1.89
C GLY A 178 -11.05 1.52 3.34
N SER A 179 -10.60 2.75 3.55
CA SER A 179 -10.48 3.36 4.86
C SER A 179 -11.82 3.59 5.56
N TYR A 180 -12.86 3.92 4.80
CA TYR A 180 -14.25 4.01 5.29
C TYR A 180 -14.73 2.69 5.89
N MET A 181 -14.53 1.57 5.18
CA MET A 181 -14.89 0.25 5.70
C MET A 181 -14.12 -0.11 6.98
N VAL A 182 -12.83 0.26 7.05
CA VAL A 182 -12.03 0.08 8.27
C VAL A 182 -12.56 0.94 9.42
N GLY A 183 -13.01 2.15 9.12
CA GLY A 183 -13.65 3.05 10.10
C GLY A 183 -14.92 2.45 10.70
N GLN A 184 -15.80 1.88 9.86
CA GLN A 184 -17.02 1.19 10.32
C GLN A 184 -16.68 -0.01 11.22
N LEU A 185 -15.69 -0.81 10.81
CA LEU A 185 -15.23 -1.95 11.61
C LEU A 185 -14.70 -1.50 12.97
N ALA A 186 -13.87 -0.46 12.99
CA ALA A 186 -13.31 0.08 14.22
C ALA A 186 -14.39 0.59 15.17
N ALA A 187 -15.41 1.28 14.64
CA ALA A 187 -16.54 1.76 15.45
C ALA A 187 -17.36 0.59 16.01
N GLY A 188 -17.58 -0.47 15.23
CA GLY A 188 -18.30 -1.65 15.69
C GLY A 188 -17.55 -2.50 16.71
N MET A 189 -16.23 -2.39 16.77
CA MET A 189 -15.39 -3.20 17.65
C MET A 189 -14.91 -2.46 18.93
N THR A 190 -15.04 -1.13 19.00
CA THR A 190 -14.56 -0.39 20.17
C THR A 190 -15.43 -0.69 21.41
N GLU A 191 -14.77 -1.03 22.51
CA GLU A 191 -15.44 -1.20 23.81
C GLU A 191 -15.45 0.10 24.64
N THR A 192 -14.64 1.08 24.23
CA THR A 192 -14.44 2.33 24.97
C THR A 192 -15.21 3.51 24.37
N GLY A 193 -15.82 3.34 23.18
CA GLY A 193 -16.41 4.43 22.41
C GLY A 193 -15.35 5.38 21.84
N VAL A 194 -14.08 4.97 21.80
CA VAL A 194 -12.97 5.76 21.24
C VAL A 194 -12.17 4.92 20.27
N VAL A 195 -11.84 5.48 19.13
CA VAL A 195 -10.91 4.92 18.15
C VAL A 195 -9.84 5.95 17.79
N ALA A 196 -8.73 5.52 17.23
CA ALA A 196 -7.67 6.43 16.82
C ALA A 196 -7.16 6.11 15.41
N VAL A 197 -6.78 7.15 14.68
CA VAL A 197 -6.02 7.06 13.43
C VAL A 197 -4.68 7.75 13.62
N ASN A 198 -3.59 7.02 13.33
CA ASN A 198 -2.24 7.55 13.39
C ASN A 198 -1.70 7.76 11.98
N VAL A 199 -1.16 8.96 11.70
CA VAL A 199 -0.67 9.37 10.39
C VAL A 199 0.83 9.62 10.43
N GLY A 200 1.54 9.14 9.40
CA GLY A 200 3.00 9.28 9.29
C GLY A 200 3.44 10.57 8.59
N MET A 201 2.54 11.22 7.86
CA MET A 201 2.81 12.47 7.15
C MET A 201 1.53 13.24 6.88
N ASP A 202 1.65 14.52 6.52
CA ASP A 202 0.53 15.39 6.16
C ASP A 202 0.59 15.69 4.66
N ASN A 203 -0.19 14.94 3.89
CA ASN A 203 -0.35 15.13 2.44
C ASN A 203 -1.78 14.78 2.01
N PRO A 204 -2.21 15.11 0.77
CA PRO A 204 -3.57 14.87 0.29
C PRO A 204 -3.99 13.40 0.34
N VAL A 205 -3.10 12.46 0.02
CA VAL A 205 -3.37 11.01 0.04
C VAL A 205 -3.71 10.54 1.45
N ILE A 206 -2.89 10.93 2.43
CA ILE A 206 -3.14 10.58 3.84
C ILE A 206 -4.40 11.26 4.38
N ALA A 207 -4.67 12.51 3.95
CA ALA A 207 -5.91 13.21 4.30
C ALA A 207 -7.15 12.46 3.79
N ASP A 208 -7.06 11.85 2.60
CA ASP A 208 -8.12 11.05 2.01
C ASP A 208 -8.38 9.76 2.81
N PHE A 209 -7.33 9.04 3.22
CA PHE A 209 -7.44 7.91 4.15
C PHE A 209 -8.14 8.31 5.46
N VAL A 210 -7.71 9.42 6.07
CA VAL A 210 -8.27 9.91 7.34
C VAL A 210 -9.74 10.28 7.18
N THR A 211 -10.09 10.95 6.09
CA THR A 211 -11.46 11.34 5.79
C THR A 211 -12.37 10.13 5.65
N GLY A 212 -11.92 9.13 4.87
CA GLY A 212 -12.64 7.86 4.73
C GLY A 212 -12.87 7.20 6.09
N PHE A 213 -11.81 7.05 6.89
CA PHE A 213 -11.89 6.43 8.22
C PHE A 213 -12.87 7.15 9.15
N VAL A 214 -12.77 8.48 9.26
CA VAL A 214 -13.63 9.29 10.11
C VAL A 214 -15.09 9.18 9.69
N ASN A 215 -15.38 9.28 8.39
CA ASN A 215 -16.72 9.14 7.86
C ASN A 215 -17.28 7.74 8.15
N GLY A 216 -16.49 6.69 7.96
CA GLY A 216 -16.89 5.33 8.28
C GLY A 216 -17.25 5.12 9.75
N VAL A 217 -16.46 5.70 10.66
CA VAL A 217 -16.76 5.68 12.11
C VAL A 217 -18.06 6.40 12.42
N GLN A 218 -18.25 7.61 11.90
CA GLN A 218 -19.41 8.45 12.21
C GLN A 218 -20.69 7.94 11.61
N ASP A 219 -20.65 7.32 10.43
CA ASP A 219 -21.81 6.70 9.80
C ASP A 219 -22.26 5.42 10.52
N TYR A 220 -21.31 4.70 11.16
CA TYR A 220 -21.64 3.52 11.94
C TYR A 220 -22.20 3.90 13.33
N ASP A 221 -21.54 4.79 14.05
CA ASP A 221 -21.94 5.28 15.36
C ASP A 221 -21.38 6.70 15.61
N PRO A 222 -22.22 7.75 15.54
CA PRO A 222 -21.79 9.14 15.71
C PRO A 222 -21.31 9.47 17.14
N GLU A 223 -21.58 8.60 18.14
CA GLU A 223 -21.12 8.78 19.50
C GLU A 223 -19.66 8.34 19.68
N VAL A 224 -19.10 7.56 18.75
CA VAL A 224 -17.70 7.10 18.79
C VAL A 224 -16.77 8.26 18.49
N LYS A 225 -15.85 8.51 19.40
CA LYS A 225 -14.85 9.57 19.28
C LYS A 225 -13.64 9.10 18.48
N VAL A 226 -13.26 9.86 17.45
CA VAL A 226 -12.03 9.65 16.69
C VAL A 226 -10.92 10.57 17.20
N ILE A 227 -9.75 10.00 17.50
CA ILE A 227 -8.52 10.73 17.82
C ILE A 227 -7.57 10.63 16.63
N LYS A 228 -7.16 11.78 16.06
CA LYS A 228 -6.07 11.83 15.09
C LYS A 228 -4.76 12.11 15.82
N ALA A 229 -3.75 11.28 15.59
CA ALA A 229 -2.38 11.49 16.05
C ALA A 229 -1.43 11.54 14.84
N SER A 230 -0.34 12.30 14.93
CA SER A 230 0.74 12.38 13.95
C SER A 230 2.04 11.95 14.60
N VAL A 231 2.91 11.29 13.86
CA VAL A 231 4.26 10.87 14.28
C VAL A 231 5.26 11.90 13.80
#